data_110b61ce5aca04810fb4ee250ab610a0
#
_entry.id   110b61ce5aca04810fb4ee250ab610a0
#
_cell.length_a   1.000
_cell.length_b   1.000
_cell.length_c   1.000
_cell.angle_alpha   90.00
_cell.angle_beta   90.00
_cell.angle_gamma   90.00
#
_symmetry.space_group_name_H-M   'P 1'
#
loop_
_entity.id
_entity.type
_entity.pdbx_description
1 polymer ?
#
loop_
_entity_poly.entity_id
_entity_poly.type
_entity_poly.pdbx_seq_one_letter_code
_entity_poly.pdbx_strand_id
1 'polypeptide(L)'
;MNINQSILPGKHGGKSSGAFRPQLTSLVDIMTILLIFLIKSFSVEGNIMTPSPDLQLPVSNSRDHPKVISTIEITQNSVIVEGKIITTVQSISDSKDMEIPQLYTYLHDRKGRYKSTDSEKELMIQSDKEIEFNIIKRVMYTSSKAGYSDFTILVIQEG
;
A
#
# COMPACT_ATOMS: atom_id res chain seq x y z
N MET A 1 -5.40 -78.27 -63.56
CA MET A 1 -4.51 -78.77 -62.53
C MET A 1 -3.87 -77.63 -61.83
N ASN A 2 -4.43 -77.18 -60.76
CA ASN A 2 -3.90 -76.88 -59.49
C ASN A 2 -2.76 -75.76 -59.50
N ILE A 3 -2.78 -74.83 -58.64
CA ILE A 3 -3.04 -74.78 -57.23
C ILE A 3 -3.14 -73.29 -56.81
N ASN A 4 -4.17 -72.97 -56.04
CA ASN A 4 -4.30 -71.77 -55.25
C ASN A 4 -3.18 -71.65 -54.23
N GLN A 5 -2.60 -70.52 -54.10
CA GLN A 5 -2.02 -70.07 -52.84
C GLN A 5 -2.43 -68.63 -52.58
N SER A 6 -3.32 -68.48 -51.71
CA SER A 6 -3.72 -67.23 -51.09
C SER A 6 -2.59 -66.77 -50.18
N ILE A 7 -2.05 -65.61 -50.49
CA ILE A 7 -1.12 -64.90 -49.62
C ILE A 7 -1.93 -63.81 -48.90
N LEU A 8 -2.11 -63.98 -47.59
CA LEU A 8 -2.70 -62.98 -46.69
C LEU A 8 -1.74 -61.80 -46.52
N PRO A 9 -2.17 -60.59 -46.73
CA PRO A 9 -1.35 -59.40 -46.34
C PRO A 9 -1.39 -59.19 -44.84
N GLY A 10 -0.22 -59.07 -44.25
CA GLY A 10 -0.01 -58.81 -42.83
C GLY A 10 -0.62 -57.51 -42.38
N LYS A 11 -1.31 -57.62 -41.29
CA LYS A 11 -1.90 -56.51 -40.55
C LYS A 11 -0.79 -55.71 -39.88
N HIS A 12 -0.38 -54.59 -40.49
CA HIS A 12 0.48 -53.61 -39.83
C HIS A 12 -0.36 -52.95 -38.72
N GLY A 13 -0.05 -53.34 -37.48
CA GLY A 13 -0.51 -52.63 -36.30
C GLY A 13 0.13 -51.24 -36.23
N GLY A 14 -0.60 -50.27 -36.65
CA GLY A 14 -0.21 -48.87 -36.41
C GLY A 14 -0.21 -48.64 -34.89
N LYS A 15 0.99 -48.47 -34.34
CA LYS A 15 1.17 -47.91 -33.01
C LYS A 15 0.66 -46.48 -33.09
N SER A 16 -0.55 -46.26 -32.61
CA SER A 16 -1.05 -44.96 -32.25
C SER A 16 -0.12 -44.41 -31.16
N SER A 17 0.84 -43.61 -31.56
CA SER A 17 1.56 -42.73 -30.64
C SER A 17 0.52 -41.76 -30.09
N GLY A 18 -0.06 -42.09 -28.95
CA GLY A 18 -0.87 -41.17 -28.17
C GLY A 18 -0.05 -39.94 -27.87
N ALA A 19 -0.26 -38.88 -28.65
CA ALA A 19 0.32 -37.62 -28.36
C ALA A 19 -0.18 -37.24 -26.93
N PHE A 20 0.75 -37.23 -26.00
CA PHE A 20 0.52 -36.77 -24.64
C PHE A 20 0.10 -35.31 -24.75
N ARG A 21 -1.21 -35.07 -24.78
CA ARG A 21 -1.78 -33.72 -24.70
C ARG A 21 -1.81 -33.36 -23.21
N PRO A 22 -0.87 -32.53 -22.72
CA PRO A 22 -0.95 -32.06 -21.35
C PRO A 22 -2.32 -31.37 -21.19
N GLN A 23 -3.04 -31.73 -20.15
CA GLN A 23 -4.32 -31.10 -19.84
C GLN A 23 -4.04 -29.67 -19.36
N LEU A 24 -3.99 -28.74 -20.31
CA LEU A 24 -3.75 -27.31 -20.04
C LEU A 24 -4.82 -26.73 -19.10
N THR A 25 -6.03 -27.31 -19.09
CA THR A 25 -7.11 -26.93 -18.18
C THR A 25 -6.74 -27.07 -16.71
N SER A 26 -6.01 -28.15 -16.34
CA SER A 26 -5.57 -28.36 -14.96
C SER A 26 -4.49 -27.34 -14.56
N LEU A 27 -3.63 -26.96 -15.48
CA LEU A 27 -2.56 -25.97 -15.25
C LEU A 27 -3.16 -24.56 -15.08
N VAL A 28 -4.16 -24.21 -15.88
CA VAL A 28 -4.87 -22.94 -15.78
C VAL A 28 -5.64 -22.86 -14.46
N ASP A 29 -6.23 -23.95 -13.98
CA ASP A 29 -6.97 -24.00 -12.71
C ASP A 29 -6.02 -23.69 -11.53
N ILE A 30 -4.84 -24.32 -11.51
CA ILE A 30 -3.81 -24.02 -10.48
C ILE A 30 -3.38 -22.56 -10.55
N MET A 31 -3.17 -22.01 -11.76
CA MET A 31 -2.79 -20.62 -11.93
C MET A 31 -3.87 -19.65 -11.43
N THR A 32 -5.15 -19.96 -11.69
CA THR A 32 -6.27 -19.14 -11.20
C THR A 32 -6.38 -19.17 -9.69
N ILE A 33 -6.20 -20.32 -9.06
CA ILE A 33 -6.20 -20.46 -7.60
C ILE A 33 -5.04 -19.65 -6.98
N LEU A 34 -3.84 -19.75 -7.55
CA LEU A 34 -2.70 -18.96 -7.10
C LEU A 34 -2.92 -17.45 -7.26
N LEU A 35 -3.53 -17.03 -8.37
CA LEU A 35 -3.85 -15.62 -8.61
C LEU A 35 -4.85 -15.10 -7.57
N ILE A 36 -5.92 -15.85 -7.31
CA ILE A 36 -6.91 -15.50 -6.28
C ILE A 36 -6.27 -15.46 -4.89
N PHE A 37 -5.38 -16.41 -4.59
CA PHE A 37 -4.65 -16.44 -3.33
C PHE A 37 -3.74 -15.21 -3.18
N LEU A 38 -3.02 -14.82 -4.24
CA LEU A 38 -2.19 -13.61 -4.23
C LEU A 38 -3.04 -12.35 -4.03
N ILE A 39 -4.14 -12.21 -4.77
CA ILE A 39 -5.05 -11.06 -4.59
C ILE A 39 -5.57 -11.02 -3.15
N LYS A 40 -5.95 -12.15 -2.58
CA LYS A 40 -6.42 -12.23 -1.21
C LYS A 40 -5.31 -11.92 -0.19
N SER A 41 -4.09 -12.37 -0.43
CA SER A 41 -2.94 -12.10 0.44
C SER A 41 -2.58 -10.61 0.46
N PHE A 42 -2.62 -9.94 -0.69
CA PHE A 42 -2.40 -8.49 -0.74
C PHE A 42 -3.55 -7.67 -0.17
N SER A 43 -4.76 -8.23 -0.11
CA SER A 43 -5.94 -7.55 0.48
C SER A 43 -5.97 -7.58 2.01
N VAL A 44 -5.14 -8.40 2.66
CA VAL A 44 -5.14 -8.56 4.13
C VAL A 44 -4.40 -7.44 4.86
N GLU A 45 -3.56 -6.68 4.17
CA GLU A 45 -2.84 -5.55 4.77
C GLU A 45 -3.63 -4.23 4.83
N GLY A 46 -4.82 -4.18 4.26
CA GLY A 46 -5.75 -3.09 4.51
C GLY A 46 -6.59 -3.41 5.75
N ASN A 47 -6.34 -2.75 6.87
CA ASN A 47 -7.25 -2.71 8.02
C ASN A 47 -8.60 -2.16 7.54
N ILE A 48 -9.43 -3.03 6.97
CA ILE A 48 -10.84 -2.73 6.75
C ILE A 48 -11.46 -2.79 8.14
N MET A 49 -11.54 -1.64 8.80
CA MET A 49 -12.42 -1.49 9.96
C MET A 49 -13.81 -1.91 9.48
N THR A 50 -14.22 -3.13 9.80
CA THR A 50 -15.60 -3.55 9.64
C THR A 50 -16.44 -2.71 10.61
N PRO A 51 -17.28 -1.80 10.12
CA PRO A 51 -18.16 -1.05 11.00
C PRO A 51 -19.02 -2.03 11.78
N SER A 52 -19.20 -1.80 13.09
CA SER A 52 -20.18 -2.53 13.89
C SER A 52 -21.53 -2.53 13.19
N PRO A 53 -22.26 -3.67 13.18
CA PRO A 53 -23.56 -3.78 12.48
C PRO A 53 -24.59 -2.75 12.95
N ASP A 54 -24.40 -2.13 14.11
CA ASP A 54 -25.27 -1.08 14.67
C ASP A 54 -24.81 0.35 14.35
N LEU A 55 -23.72 0.52 13.58
CA LEU A 55 -23.23 1.84 13.21
C LEU A 55 -24.02 2.35 11.99
N GLN A 56 -25.07 3.12 12.24
CA GLN A 56 -25.71 3.91 11.20
C GLN A 56 -24.80 5.09 10.85
N LEU A 57 -24.08 4.96 9.76
CA LEU A 57 -23.28 6.06 9.22
C LEU A 57 -24.24 7.19 8.82
N PRO A 58 -24.02 8.43 9.29
CA PRO A 58 -24.79 9.56 8.82
C PRO A 58 -24.58 9.71 7.31
N VAL A 59 -25.66 9.84 6.57
CA VAL A 59 -25.59 10.13 5.14
C VAL A 59 -25.02 11.54 5.00
N SER A 60 -23.74 11.61 4.66
CA SER A 60 -23.11 12.89 4.35
C SER A 60 -23.59 13.37 2.98
N ASN A 61 -24.35 14.45 2.97
CA ASN A 61 -24.70 15.19 1.77
C ASN A 61 -23.60 16.19 1.37
N SER A 62 -22.42 16.09 1.96
CA SER A 62 -21.29 16.94 1.62
C SER A 62 -20.84 16.62 0.20
N ARG A 63 -20.95 17.62 -0.69
CA ARG A 63 -20.37 17.63 -2.03
C ARG A 63 -18.92 18.10 -2.02
N ASP A 64 -18.32 18.18 -0.85
CA ASP A 64 -16.93 18.59 -0.73
C ASP A 64 -16.05 17.50 -1.30
N HIS A 65 -15.19 17.90 -2.24
CA HIS A 65 -14.15 17.02 -2.76
C HIS A 65 -13.25 16.55 -1.62
N PRO A 66 -12.72 15.32 -1.67
CA PRO A 66 -11.76 14.87 -0.68
C PRO A 66 -10.62 15.88 -0.58
N LYS A 67 -10.45 16.47 0.59
CA LYS A 67 -9.35 17.40 0.83
C LYS A 67 -8.05 16.60 0.77
N VAL A 68 -7.14 17.01 -0.08
CA VAL A 68 -5.79 16.45 -0.10
C VAL A 68 -5.06 17.01 1.12
N ILE A 69 -5.05 16.26 2.21
CA ILE A 69 -4.35 16.61 3.44
C ILE A 69 -2.92 16.12 3.32
N SER A 70 -1.96 16.99 3.64
CA SER A 70 -0.55 16.60 3.71
C SER A 70 -0.34 15.64 4.87
N THR A 71 0.35 14.53 4.62
CA THR A 71 0.60 13.52 5.64
C THR A 71 2.08 13.44 5.98
N ILE A 72 2.39 13.49 7.28
CA ILE A 72 3.71 13.18 7.83
C ILE A 72 3.60 11.84 8.56
N GLU A 73 4.43 10.90 8.18
CA GLU A 73 4.53 9.59 8.83
C GLU A 73 5.80 9.54 9.68
N ILE A 74 5.66 9.20 10.93
CA ILE A 74 6.78 9.04 11.88
C ILE A 74 6.89 7.57 12.23
N THR A 75 7.85 6.90 11.60
CA THR A 75 8.22 5.51 11.91
C THR A 75 9.27 5.47 12.99
N GLN A 76 9.62 4.30 13.51
CA GLN A 76 10.68 4.14 14.51
C GLN A 76 12.04 4.71 14.04
N ASN A 77 12.31 4.72 12.75
CA ASN A 77 13.61 5.11 12.20
C ASN A 77 13.61 6.44 11.47
N SER A 78 12.49 6.87 10.91
CA SER A 78 12.46 7.99 9.96
C SER A 78 11.18 8.80 10.01
N VAL A 79 11.30 10.07 9.60
CA VAL A 79 10.19 10.97 9.34
C VAL A 79 10.00 11.06 7.82
N ILE A 80 8.84 10.70 7.36
CA ILE A 80 8.47 10.60 5.95
C ILE A 80 7.37 11.60 5.66
N VAL A 81 7.47 12.34 4.58
CA VAL A 81 6.44 13.25 4.10
C VAL A 81 6.06 12.83 2.68
N GLU A 82 4.82 12.41 2.50
CA GLU A 82 4.31 11.98 1.19
C GLU A 82 5.18 10.90 0.52
N GLY A 83 5.63 9.92 1.29
CA GLY A 83 6.47 8.82 0.81
C GLY A 83 7.95 9.17 0.63
N LYS A 84 8.36 10.42 0.94
CA LYS A 84 9.77 10.84 0.88
C LYS A 84 10.36 10.93 2.28
N ILE A 85 11.46 10.22 2.53
CA ILE A 85 12.20 10.30 3.79
C ILE A 85 12.87 11.70 3.86
N ILE A 86 12.56 12.44 4.91
CA ILE A 86 13.09 13.78 5.15
C ILE A 86 14.26 13.76 6.13
N THR A 87 14.12 13.01 7.22
CA THR A 87 15.15 12.91 8.27
C THR A 87 14.95 11.62 9.06
N THR A 88 15.94 11.26 9.87
CA THR A 88 15.87 10.09 10.75
C THR A 88 15.46 10.50 12.17
N VAL A 89 14.76 9.64 12.88
CA VAL A 89 14.37 9.86 14.28
C VAL A 89 15.61 10.02 15.16
N GLN A 90 16.66 9.24 14.88
CA GLN A 90 17.94 9.35 15.60
C GLN A 90 18.54 10.76 15.49
N SER A 91 18.58 11.32 14.27
CA SER A 91 19.10 12.68 14.03
C SER A 91 18.31 13.75 14.79
N ILE A 92 17.00 13.55 14.93
CA ILE A 92 16.14 14.43 15.72
C ILE A 92 16.47 14.28 17.21
N SER A 93 16.63 13.07 17.72
CA SER A 93 16.93 12.82 19.15
C SER A 93 18.29 13.39 19.57
N ASP A 94 19.29 13.28 18.70
CA ASP A 94 20.65 13.78 18.97
C ASP A 94 20.73 15.32 18.96
N SER A 95 19.82 15.97 18.26
CA SER A 95 19.74 17.43 18.22
C SER A 95 19.01 17.97 19.46
N LYS A 96 19.52 19.06 20.04
CA LYS A 96 18.86 19.80 21.12
C LYS A 96 17.84 20.82 20.61
N ASP A 97 17.85 21.11 19.32
CA ASP A 97 17.00 22.13 18.73
C ASP A 97 15.56 21.64 18.61
N MET A 98 14.62 22.51 18.95
CA MET A 98 13.18 22.21 18.82
C MET A 98 12.74 22.12 17.36
N GLU A 99 13.41 22.84 16.49
CA GLU A 99 13.18 22.88 15.04
C GLU A 99 13.94 21.78 14.33
N ILE A 100 13.31 21.17 13.32
CA ILE A 100 13.90 20.19 12.43
C ILE A 100 14.15 20.90 11.08
N PRO A 101 15.38 21.35 10.78
CA PRO A 101 15.63 22.22 9.63
C PRO A 101 15.24 21.59 8.28
N GLN A 102 15.50 20.28 8.10
CA GLN A 102 15.17 19.58 6.88
C GLN A 102 13.65 19.52 6.64
N LEU A 103 12.89 19.29 7.71
CA LEU A 103 11.43 19.25 7.65
C LEU A 103 10.87 20.65 7.38
N TYR A 104 11.40 21.67 8.05
CA TYR A 104 11.02 23.06 7.83
C TYR A 104 11.20 23.48 6.37
N THR A 105 12.40 23.27 5.83
CA THR A 105 12.71 23.63 4.43
C THR A 105 11.75 22.93 3.47
N TYR A 106 11.53 21.64 3.65
CA TYR A 106 10.65 20.87 2.78
C TYR A 106 9.20 21.37 2.80
N LEU A 107 8.65 21.59 4.00
CA LEU A 107 7.27 22.06 4.16
C LEU A 107 7.08 23.50 3.68
N HIS A 108 8.07 24.35 3.90
CA HIS A 108 8.05 25.74 3.45
C HIS A 108 8.10 25.85 1.93
N ASP A 109 9.01 25.10 1.27
CA ASP A 109 9.13 25.08 -0.19
C ASP A 109 7.87 24.53 -0.86
N ARG A 110 7.24 23.55 -0.20
CA ARG A 110 6.00 22.98 -0.67
C ARG A 110 4.85 23.99 -0.66
N LYS A 111 4.70 24.69 0.45
CA LYS A 111 3.67 25.74 0.59
C LYS A 111 3.81 26.84 -0.46
N GLY A 112 5.04 27.16 -0.85
CA GLY A 112 5.30 28.15 -1.90
C GLY A 112 4.88 27.70 -3.31
N ARG A 113 4.73 26.39 -3.56
CA ARG A 113 4.33 25.84 -4.88
C ARG A 113 2.83 25.76 -5.07
N TYR A 114 2.06 25.66 -4.01
CA TYR A 114 0.60 25.57 -4.06
C TYR A 114 0.00 26.91 -3.63
N LYS A 115 -0.93 27.44 -4.42
CA LYS A 115 -1.65 28.66 -4.06
C LYS A 115 -2.60 28.34 -2.90
N SER A 116 -2.43 29.05 -1.80
CA SER A 116 -3.10 28.90 -0.51
C SER A 116 -4.63 28.79 -0.61
N THR A 117 -5.14 27.59 -0.56
CA THR A 117 -6.51 27.33 -0.21
C THR A 117 -6.54 26.98 1.30
N ASP A 118 -7.59 27.33 2.04
CA ASP A 118 -7.66 27.09 3.51
C ASP A 118 -7.50 25.61 3.89
N SER A 119 -7.75 24.69 2.98
CA SER A 119 -7.51 23.25 3.14
C SER A 119 -6.04 22.85 3.23
N GLU A 120 -5.12 23.72 2.82
CA GLU A 120 -3.68 23.44 2.81
C GLU A 120 -2.98 23.75 4.15
N LYS A 121 -3.73 24.27 5.12
CA LYS A 121 -3.22 24.51 6.47
C LYS A 121 -3.36 23.29 7.37
N GLU A 122 -4.07 22.26 6.90
CA GLU A 122 -4.32 21.02 7.63
C GLU A 122 -3.21 20.01 7.35
N LEU A 123 -2.66 19.41 8.41
CA LEU A 123 -1.60 18.44 8.36
C LEU A 123 -1.97 17.22 9.19
N MET A 124 -1.88 16.04 8.58
CA MET A 124 -2.07 14.77 9.28
C MET A 124 -0.70 14.23 9.71
N ILE A 125 -0.57 13.90 10.98
CA ILE A 125 0.63 13.27 11.54
C ILE A 125 0.25 11.86 11.95
N GLN A 126 0.84 10.87 11.29
CA GLN A 126 0.72 9.47 11.65
C GLN A 126 1.99 9.05 12.39
N SER A 127 1.84 8.48 13.56
CA SER A 127 2.98 8.07 14.39
C SER A 127 2.82 6.63 14.85
N ASP A 128 3.95 5.90 14.84
CA ASP A 128 4.04 4.62 15.52
C ASP A 128 3.83 4.82 17.03
N LYS A 129 3.23 3.83 17.70
CA LYS A 129 2.94 3.87 19.13
C LYS A 129 4.18 3.99 20.03
N GLU A 130 5.32 3.50 19.54
CA GLU A 130 6.57 3.46 20.30
C GLU A 130 7.38 4.77 20.19
N ILE A 131 6.91 5.72 19.39
CA ILE A 131 7.60 7.00 19.23
C ILE A 131 7.40 7.88 20.46
N GLU A 132 8.52 8.41 20.95
CA GLU A 132 8.49 9.37 22.04
C GLU A 132 7.68 10.62 21.66
N PHE A 133 6.78 11.05 22.53
CA PHE A 133 5.96 12.24 22.33
C PHE A 133 6.80 13.51 22.04
N ASN A 134 8.05 13.55 22.54
CA ASN A 134 8.96 14.64 22.26
C ASN A 134 9.26 14.80 20.76
N ILE A 135 9.38 13.70 20.02
CA ILE A 135 9.58 13.73 18.56
C ILE A 135 8.34 14.29 17.87
N ILE A 136 7.15 13.81 18.23
CA ILE A 136 5.88 14.31 17.68
C ILE A 136 5.74 15.81 17.94
N LYS A 137 6.03 16.25 19.16
CA LYS A 137 6.00 17.68 19.53
C LYS A 137 6.94 18.54 18.68
N ARG A 138 8.15 18.05 18.38
CA ARG A 138 9.11 18.75 17.54
C ARG A 138 8.67 18.83 16.09
N VAL A 139 8.06 17.74 15.57
CA VAL A 139 7.46 17.73 14.22
C VAL A 139 6.32 18.74 14.15
N MET A 140 5.41 18.77 15.13
CA MET A 140 4.32 19.74 15.21
C MET A 140 4.83 21.18 15.27
N TYR A 141 5.81 21.44 16.13
CA TYR A 141 6.42 22.77 16.26
C TYR A 141 7.01 23.24 14.95
N THR A 142 7.78 22.39 14.28
CA THR A 142 8.40 22.71 12.99
C THR A 142 7.35 22.96 11.90
N SER A 143 6.31 22.14 11.86
CA SER A 143 5.21 22.26 10.91
C SER A 143 4.40 23.54 11.13
N SER A 144 4.16 23.89 12.40
CA SER A 144 3.50 25.16 12.76
C SER A 144 4.32 26.37 12.29
N LYS A 145 5.62 26.31 12.48
CA LYS A 145 6.56 27.36 12.01
C LYS A 145 6.58 27.48 10.48
N ALA A 146 6.43 26.37 9.76
CA ALA A 146 6.26 26.34 8.30
C ALA A 146 4.89 26.87 7.83
N GLY A 147 3.96 27.14 8.78
CA GLY A 147 2.68 27.79 8.51
C GLY A 147 1.48 26.86 8.42
N TYR A 148 1.58 25.64 8.94
CA TYR A 148 0.43 24.75 9.13
C TYR A 148 -0.20 25.07 10.49
N SER A 149 -1.54 25.17 10.54
CA SER A 149 -2.28 25.57 11.76
C SER A 149 -3.14 24.46 12.33
N ASP A 150 -3.57 23.53 11.48
CA ASP A 150 -4.51 22.48 11.85
C ASP A 150 -3.82 21.12 11.79
N PHE A 151 -3.83 20.40 12.92
CA PHE A 151 -3.14 19.13 13.06
C PHE A 151 -4.10 18.01 13.45
N THR A 152 -4.11 16.94 12.68
CA THR A 152 -4.75 15.68 13.03
C THR A 152 -3.67 14.65 13.35
N ILE A 153 -3.71 14.08 14.56
CA ILE A 153 -2.72 13.07 14.98
C ILE A 153 -3.39 11.70 15.01
N LEU A 154 -2.80 10.76 14.29
CA LEU A 154 -3.16 9.35 14.31
C LEU A 154 -2.00 8.53 14.88
N VAL A 155 -2.28 7.73 15.91
CA VAL A 155 -1.30 6.78 16.45
C VAL A 155 -1.67 5.40 15.92
N ILE A 156 -0.75 4.80 15.18
CA ILE A 156 -0.93 3.48 14.58
C ILE A 156 -0.37 2.44 15.55
N GLN A 157 -1.19 1.47 15.92
CA GLN A 157 -0.78 0.29 16.65
C GLN A 157 -0.77 -0.87 15.66
N GLU A 158 0.40 -1.37 15.32
CA GLU A 158 0.49 -2.66 14.64
C GLU A 158 -0.02 -3.76 15.60
N GLY A 159 -1.01 -4.52 15.11
CA GLY A 159 -1.63 -5.62 15.84
C GLY A 159 -0.78 -6.89 15.79
#